data_b06b41034d767c2a29b5c698c4bd63fa
#
_entry.id   b06b41034d767c2a29b5c698c4bd63fa
#
_cell.length_a   1.000
_cell.length_b   1.000
_cell.length_c   1.000
_cell.angle_alpha   90.00
_cell.angle_beta   90.00
_cell.angle_gamma   90.00
#
_symmetry.space_group_name_H-M   'P 1'
#
loop_
_entity.id
_entity.type
_entity.pdbx_description
1 polymer ?
#
loop_
_entity_poly.entity_id
_entity_poly.type
_entity_poly.pdbx_seq_one_letter_code
_entity_poly.pdbx_strand_id
1 'polypeptide(L)'
;GYVYVAQVAMGANPAQTLKAIHEAEAYDGPSLIIGYSPCEMHSIKKGGMQNCQAEMKKAVECGYWNLFRFNPEAAAGKKFSLDSKEPAGGYQEFLMNEARYASLTRSFPERAEELFKENEQAAMDRYAHLLKLKTVYNEA
;
A
#
# COMPACT_ATOMS: atom_id res chain seq x y z
N GLY A 1 9.09 19.55 1.02
CA GLY A 1 7.75 19.41 1.61
C GLY A 1 7.75 19.79 3.07
N TYR A 2 6.59 20.07 3.59
CA TYR A 2 6.34 20.49 4.98
C TYR A 2 5.19 19.68 5.61
N VAL A 3 4.82 18.55 5.02
CA VAL A 3 3.77 17.64 5.52
C VAL A 3 4.42 16.29 5.81
N TYR A 4 4.20 15.77 7.02
CA TYR A 4 4.50 14.38 7.30
C TYR A 4 3.52 13.49 6.55
N VAL A 5 3.99 12.48 5.85
CA VAL A 5 3.13 11.55 5.10
C VAL A 5 3.51 10.11 5.42
N ALA A 6 2.54 9.27 5.75
CA ALA A 6 2.75 7.84 5.88
C ALA A 6 1.67 7.05 5.16
N GLN A 7 2.06 5.93 4.58
CA GLN A 7 1.15 4.94 4.01
C GLN A 7 1.29 3.64 4.80
N VAL A 8 0.18 3.17 5.35
CA VAL A 8 0.15 2.09 6.33
C VAL A 8 -0.89 1.01 6.00
N ALA A 9 -0.68 -0.19 6.55
CA ALA A 9 -1.67 -1.26 6.58
C ALA A 9 -1.47 -2.07 7.86
N MET A 10 -2.38 -1.93 8.81
CA MET A 10 -2.23 -2.52 10.17
C MET A 10 -2.08 -4.03 10.12
N GLY A 11 -2.84 -4.73 9.28
CA GLY A 11 -2.76 -6.19 9.15
C GLY A 11 -1.45 -6.68 8.51
N ALA A 12 -0.76 -5.82 7.76
CA ALA A 12 0.53 -6.15 7.16
C ALA A 12 1.71 -5.89 8.11
N ASN A 13 1.68 -4.74 8.79
CA ASN A 13 2.76 -4.34 9.71
C ASN A 13 2.23 -3.41 10.80
N PRO A 14 1.72 -3.95 11.92
CA PRO A 14 1.21 -3.15 13.03
C PRO A 14 2.30 -2.28 13.67
N ALA A 15 3.53 -2.74 13.73
CA ALA A 15 4.64 -1.97 14.29
C ALA A 15 4.96 -0.73 13.45
N GLN A 16 4.91 -0.85 12.12
CA GLN A 16 5.08 0.29 11.20
C GLN A 16 3.93 1.28 11.36
N THR A 17 2.70 0.80 11.50
CA THR A 17 1.51 1.64 11.71
C THR A 17 1.64 2.45 13.01
N LEU A 18 2.00 1.81 14.13
CA LEU A 18 2.23 2.49 15.40
C LEU A 18 3.36 3.52 15.31
N LYS A 19 4.45 3.16 14.64
CA LYS A 19 5.57 4.08 14.43
C LYS A 19 5.15 5.30 13.60
N ALA A 20 4.37 5.10 12.55
CA ALA A 20 3.85 6.20 11.71
C ALA A 20 2.96 7.16 12.51
N ILE A 21 2.10 6.64 13.38
CA ILE A 21 1.25 7.45 14.28
C ILE A 21 2.12 8.26 15.24
N HIS A 22 3.09 7.60 15.88
CA HIS A 22 3.98 8.27 16.84
C HIS A 22 4.84 9.37 16.21
N GLU A 23 5.36 9.13 15.00
CA GLU A 23 6.10 10.14 14.24
C GLU A 23 5.19 11.30 13.81
N ALA A 24 3.93 11.02 13.42
CA ALA A 24 2.95 12.04 13.04
C ALA A 24 2.53 12.92 14.23
N GLU A 25 2.40 12.35 15.43
CA GLU A 25 2.10 13.10 16.66
C GLU A 25 3.27 13.97 17.12
N ALA A 26 4.49 13.51 16.89
CA ALA A 26 5.70 14.25 17.24
C ALA A 26 6.09 15.35 16.24
N TYR A 27 5.53 15.30 15.02
CA TYR A 27 5.83 16.27 13.97
C TYR A 27 5.11 17.60 14.21
N ASP A 28 5.88 18.70 14.24
CA ASP A 28 5.34 20.05 14.41
C ASP A 28 4.82 20.61 13.09
N GLY A 29 3.72 20.08 12.60
CA GLY A 29 3.11 20.46 11.33
C GLY A 29 1.97 19.53 10.91
N PRO A 30 1.39 19.76 9.74
CA PRO A 30 0.33 18.90 9.23
C PRO A 30 0.84 17.50 8.92
N SER A 31 0.09 16.49 9.33
CA SER A 31 0.40 15.09 9.11
C SER A 31 -0.73 14.37 8.38
N LEU A 32 -0.38 13.51 7.43
CA LEU A 32 -1.31 12.68 6.66
C LEU A 32 -0.91 11.22 6.79
N ILE A 33 -1.82 10.40 7.33
CA ILE A 33 -1.67 8.94 7.35
C ILE A 33 -2.73 8.33 6.46
N ILE A 34 -2.32 7.55 5.47
CA ILE A 34 -3.20 6.87 4.51
C ILE A 34 -3.17 5.38 4.82
N GLY A 35 -4.31 4.85 5.29
CA GLY A 35 -4.45 3.44 5.63
C GLY A 35 -5.18 2.65 4.55
N TYR A 36 -4.72 1.43 4.25
CA TYR A 36 -5.47 0.47 3.46
C TYR A 36 -6.38 -0.37 4.34
N SER A 37 -7.61 -0.54 3.90
CA SER A 37 -8.57 -1.51 4.43
C SER A 37 -9.37 -2.12 3.30
N PRO A 38 -9.65 -3.43 3.31
CA PRO A 38 -10.62 -4.04 2.39
C PRO A 38 -12.00 -3.41 2.55
N CYS A 39 -12.77 -3.40 1.47
CA CYS A 39 -14.10 -2.79 1.46
C CYS A 39 -15.13 -3.73 2.09
N GLU A 40 -15.79 -3.29 3.17
CA GLU A 40 -16.86 -4.04 3.84
C GLU A 40 -18.04 -4.32 2.91
N MET A 41 -18.47 -3.34 2.11
CA MET A 41 -19.63 -3.46 1.20
C MET A 41 -19.41 -4.50 0.11
N HIS A 42 -18.19 -4.64 -0.39
CA HIS A 42 -17.85 -5.63 -1.43
C HIS A 42 -17.38 -6.94 -0.84
N SER A 43 -16.84 -6.90 0.37
CA SER A 43 -16.28 -8.05 1.10
C SER A 43 -15.06 -8.72 0.44
N ILE A 44 -14.46 -9.63 1.17
CA ILE A 44 -13.39 -10.51 0.73
C ILE A 44 -14.03 -11.85 0.33
N LYS A 45 -13.68 -12.36 -0.84
CA LYS A 45 -14.32 -13.56 -1.41
C LYS A 45 -14.10 -14.80 -0.56
N LYS A 46 -12.90 -14.99 0.00
CA LYS A 46 -12.59 -16.10 0.90
C LYS A 46 -12.68 -15.64 2.36
N GLY A 47 -13.67 -16.12 3.08
CA GLY A 47 -13.82 -15.94 4.52
C GLY A 47 -14.40 -14.58 4.97
N GLY A 48 -14.77 -13.70 4.05
CA GLY A 48 -15.39 -12.41 4.39
C GLY A 48 -14.46 -11.48 5.19
N MET A 49 -15.04 -10.47 5.84
CA MET A 49 -14.31 -9.42 6.56
C MET A 49 -13.57 -9.90 7.82
N GLN A 50 -13.84 -11.07 8.34
CA GLN A 50 -13.02 -11.66 9.41
C GLN A 50 -11.58 -11.92 8.98
N ASN A 51 -11.31 -12.00 7.67
CA ASN A 51 -9.98 -12.16 7.10
C ASN A 51 -9.33 -10.83 6.67
N CYS A 52 -9.90 -9.66 7.04
CA CYS A 52 -9.42 -8.36 6.60
C CYS A 52 -7.93 -8.12 6.92
N GLN A 53 -7.44 -8.56 8.07
CA GLN A 53 -6.03 -8.40 8.43
C GLN A 53 -5.10 -9.23 7.52
N ALA A 54 -5.50 -10.46 7.20
CA ALA A 54 -4.76 -11.31 6.27
C ALA A 54 -4.77 -10.74 4.84
N GLU A 55 -5.87 -10.13 4.43
CA GLU A 55 -6.00 -9.47 3.13
C GLU A 55 -5.14 -8.21 3.02
N MET A 56 -5.07 -7.39 4.09
CA MET A 56 -4.13 -6.27 4.17
C MET A 56 -2.68 -6.73 4.00
N LYS A 57 -2.31 -7.86 4.62
CA LYS A 57 -0.98 -8.43 4.48
C LYS A 57 -0.70 -8.85 3.04
N LYS A 58 -1.61 -9.55 2.39
CA LYS A 58 -1.50 -9.93 0.97
C LYS A 58 -1.39 -8.73 0.04
N ALA A 59 -2.16 -7.67 0.29
CA ALA A 59 -2.10 -6.43 -0.49
C ALA A 59 -0.69 -5.83 -0.47
N VAL A 60 -0.01 -5.88 0.67
CA VAL A 60 1.37 -5.38 0.79
C VAL A 60 2.37 -6.34 0.16
N GLU A 61 2.24 -7.65 0.40
CA GLU A 61 3.15 -8.68 -0.12
C GLU A 61 3.15 -8.74 -1.66
N CYS A 62 1.99 -8.54 -2.30
CA CYS A 62 1.88 -8.54 -3.77
C CYS A 62 2.17 -7.18 -4.44
N GLY A 63 2.41 -6.12 -3.65
CA GLY A 63 2.70 -4.77 -4.19
C GLY A 63 1.47 -3.94 -4.55
N TYR A 64 0.26 -4.42 -4.26
CA TYR A 64 -0.96 -3.62 -4.43
C TYR A 64 -0.95 -2.38 -3.53
N TRP A 65 -0.44 -2.52 -2.31
CA TRP A 65 -0.27 -1.44 -1.34
C TRP A 65 1.17 -1.39 -0.83
N ASN A 66 1.77 -0.22 -0.80
CA ASN A 66 3.15 -0.05 -0.34
C ASN A 66 3.17 0.71 0.98
N LEU A 67 4.02 0.29 1.90
CA LEU A 67 4.21 0.97 3.19
C LEU A 67 5.40 1.90 3.07
N PHE A 68 5.22 3.18 3.44
CA PHE A 68 6.30 4.15 3.52
C PHE A 68 6.01 5.23 4.55
N ARG A 69 7.02 5.96 4.94
CA ARG A 69 6.94 7.15 5.78
C ARG A 69 7.86 8.23 5.22
N PHE A 70 7.36 9.45 5.19
CA PHE A 70 8.10 10.64 4.80
C PHE A 70 8.02 11.68 5.92
N ASN A 71 9.17 12.01 6.51
CA ASN A 71 9.30 13.07 7.50
C ASN A 71 10.24 14.15 6.95
N PRO A 72 9.73 15.35 6.58
CA PRO A 72 10.55 16.40 6.00
C PRO A 72 11.60 16.98 6.98
N GLU A 73 11.38 16.86 8.30
CA GLU A 73 12.30 17.33 9.34
C GLU A 73 13.32 16.29 9.81
N ALA A 74 13.22 15.05 9.31
CA ALA A 74 14.21 14.05 9.65
C ALA A 74 15.61 14.44 9.13
N ALA A 75 16.63 13.94 9.82
CA ALA A 75 18.01 14.15 9.43
C ALA A 75 18.27 13.72 7.96
N ALA A 76 19.25 14.34 7.32
CA ALA A 76 19.68 13.97 5.98
C ALA A 76 19.89 12.44 5.87
N GLY A 77 19.44 11.85 4.80
CA GLY A 77 19.48 10.39 4.59
C GLY A 77 18.35 9.60 5.27
N LYS A 78 17.45 10.24 6.01
CA LYS A 78 16.38 9.57 6.77
C LYS A 78 14.98 10.13 6.51
N LYS A 79 14.83 11.03 5.55
CA LYS A 79 13.53 11.68 5.29
C LYS A 79 12.50 10.72 4.72
N PHE A 80 12.91 9.81 3.84
CA PHE A 80 12.01 8.83 3.22
C PHE A 80 12.38 7.40 3.63
N SER A 81 11.43 6.70 4.25
CA SER A 81 11.55 5.29 4.61
C SER A 81 10.58 4.47 3.78
N LEU A 82 11.07 3.64 2.87
CA LEU A 82 10.27 2.61 2.21
C LEU A 82 10.25 1.38 3.11
N ASP A 83 9.11 1.13 3.75
CA ASP A 83 8.94 0.07 4.74
C ASP A 83 8.47 -1.26 4.12
N SER A 84 7.95 -1.23 2.90
CA SER A 84 7.65 -2.42 2.11
C SER A 84 8.90 -3.07 1.58
N LYS A 85 8.88 -4.40 1.55
CA LYS A 85 9.82 -5.20 0.76
C LYS A 85 9.43 -5.18 -0.72
N GLU A 86 10.31 -5.68 -1.55
CA GLU A 86 10.01 -5.95 -2.96
C GLU A 86 8.80 -6.88 -3.07
N PRO A 87 7.86 -6.60 -3.99
CA PRO A 87 6.69 -7.44 -4.20
C PRO A 87 7.06 -8.90 -4.49
N ALA A 88 6.41 -9.82 -3.78
CA ALA A 88 6.69 -11.26 -3.88
C ALA A 88 5.83 -12.00 -4.94
N GLY A 89 5.02 -11.26 -5.72
CA GLY A 89 4.07 -11.83 -6.67
C GLY A 89 2.69 -12.09 -6.06
N GLY A 90 1.81 -12.81 -6.80
CA GLY A 90 0.45 -13.09 -6.35
C GLY A 90 -0.55 -11.95 -6.54
N TYR A 91 -0.22 -10.94 -7.35
CA TYR A 91 -1.07 -9.77 -7.57
C TYR A 91 -2.44 -10.13 -8.15
N GLN A 92 -2.48 -10.98 -9.17
CA GLN A 92 -3.74 -11.42 -9.80
C GLN A 92 -4.59 -12.24 -8.83
N GLU A 93 -3.97 -13.09 -8.00
CA GLU A 93 -4.68 -13.85 -6.96
C GLU A 93 -5.31 -12.92 -5.92
N PHE A 94 -4.59 -11.88 -5.51
CA PHE A 94 -5.11 -10.85 -4.62
C PHE A 94 -6.33 -10.15 -5.23
N LEU A 95 -6.26 -9.68 -6.48
CA LEU A 95 -7.40 -9.06 -7.16
C LEU A 95 -8.62 -9.98 -7.20
N MET A 96 -8.41 -11.27 -7.48
CA MET A 96 -9.51 -12.24 -7.53
C MET A 96 -10.12 -12.56 -6.17
N ASN A 97 -9.43 -12.26 -5.08
CA ASN A 97 -9.96 -12.41 -3.73
C ASN A 97 -10.78 -11.18 -3.27
N GLU A 98 -10.53 -10.03 -3.83
CA GLU A 98 -11.33 -8.81 -3.64
C GLU A 98 -12.61 -8.90 -4.48
N ALA A 99 -13.77 -9.01 -3.83
CA ALA A 99 -15.04 -9.26 -4.52
C ALA A 99 -15.38 -8.20 -5.58
N ARG A 100 -15.02 -6.94 -5.36
CA ARG A 100 -15.23 -5.85 -6.31
C ARG A 100 -14.46 -6.03 -7.62
N TYR A 101 -13.23 -6.56 -7.58
CA TYR A 101 -12.48 -6.87 -8.79
C TYR A 101 -12.98 -8.17 -9.43
N ALA A 102 -13.19 -9.21 -8.63
CA ALA A 102 -13.70 -10.48 -9.12
C ALA A 102 -15.06 -10.37 -9.82
N SER A 103 -15.89 -9.39 -9.46
CA SER A 103 -17.17 -9.15 -10.15
C SER A 103 -17.00 -8.70 -11.60
N LEU A 104 -15.91 -7.97 -11.91
CA LEU A 104 -15.65 -7.48 -13.27
C LEU A 104 -15.41 -8.63 -14.25
N THR A 105 -14.84 -9.74 -13.81
CA THR A 105 -14.63 -10.91 -14.70
C THR A 105 -15.92 -11.52 -15.20
N ARG A 106 -17.05 -11.30 -14.51
CA ARG A 106 -18.37 -11.74 -14.94
C ARG A 106 -19.10 -10.71 -15.79
N SER A 107 -18.95 -9.41 -15.43
CA SER A 107 -19.65 -8.31 -16.10
C SER A 107 -18.97 -7.88 -17.40
N PHE A 108 -17.64 -7.91 -17.44
CA PHE A 108 -16.82 -7.42 -18.56
C PHE A 108 -15.55 -8.30 -18.70
N PRO A 109 -15.67 -9.59 -19.07
CA PRO A 109 -14.56 -10.55 -18.99
C PRO A 109 -13.33 -10.14 -19.80
N GLU A 110 -13.50 -9.75 -21.07
CA GLU A 110 -12.38 -9.39 -21.96
C GLU A 110 -11.63 -8.15 -21.43
N ARG A 111 -12.39 -7.12 -21.04
CA ARG A 111 -11.82 -5.88 -20.53
C ARG A 111 -11.19 -6.04 -19.14
N ALA A 112 -11.74 -6.94 -18.31
CA ALA A 112 -11.21 -7.21 -16.98
C ALA A 112 -9.78 -7.81 -17.05
N GLU A 113 -9.54 -8.73 -17.97
CA GLU A 113 -8.22 -9.34 -18.15
C GLU A 113 -7.15 -8.30 -18.53
N GLU A 114 -7.46 -7.43 -19.47
CA GLU A 114 -6.56 -6.34 -19.89
C GLU A 114 -6.28 -5.38 -18.73
N LEU A 115 -7.33 -4.87 -18.08
CA LEU A 115 -7.21 -3.93 -16.96
C LEU A 115 -6.44 -4.50 -15.77
N PHE A 116 -6.55 -5.79 -15.49
CA PHE A 116 -5.82 -6.40 -14.39
C PHE A 116 -4.32 -6.55 -14.69
N LYS A 117 -3.95 -6.81 -15.93
CA LYS A 117 -2.54 -6.80 -16.37
C LYS A 117 -1.94 -5.40 -16.28
N GLU A 118 -2.67 -4.39 -16.77
CA GLU A 118 -2.25 -2.99 -16.67
C GLU A 118 -2.13 -2.54 -15.22
N ASN A 119 -3.05 -2.94 -14.36
CA ASN A 119 -3.04 -2.61 -12.94
C ASN A 119 -1.83 -3.23 -12.21
N GLU A 120 -1.48 -4.47 -12.53
CA GLU A 120 -0.27 -5.10 -11.99
C GLU A 120 0.99 -4.38 -12.45
N GLN A 121 1.10 -4.04 -13.73
CA GLN A 121 2.23 -3.26 -14.25
C GLN A 121 2.33 -1.89 -13.55
N ALA A 122 1.22 -1.19 -13.41
CA ALA A 122 1.18 0.10 -12.72
C ALA A 122 1.58 -0.02 -11.23
N ALA A 123 1.31 -1.16 -10.58
CA ALA A 123 1.75 -1.40 -9.22
C ALA A 123 3.28 -1.60 -9.14
N MET A 124 3.87 -2.31 -10.08
CA MET A 124 5.34 -2.47 -10.18
C MET A 124 6.01 -1.13 -10.46
N ASP A 125 5.48 -0.33 -11.40
CA ASP A 125 5.99 1.00 -11.73
C ASP A 125 5.91 1.94 -10.52
N ARG A 126 4.84 1.86 -9.74
CA ARG A 126 4.68 2.63 -8.49
C ARG A 126 5.74 2.25 -7.45
N TYR A 127 6.02 0.96 -7.27
CA TYR A 127 7.09 0.51 -6.37
C TYR A 127 8.46 1.03 -6.82
N ALA A 128 8.76 0.91 -8.11
CA ALA A 128 9.99 1.45 -8.69
C ALA A 128 10.11 2.97 -8.50
N HIS A 129 8.97 3.70 -8.61
CA HIS A 129 8.94 5.14 -8.33
C HIS A 129 9.22 5.46 -6.87
N LEU A 130 8.69 4.68 -5.92
CA LEU A 130 8.98 4.86 -4.48
C LEU A 130 10.47 4.63 -4.16
N LEU A 131 11.13 3.69 -4.83
CA LEU A 131 12.59 3.52 -4.73
C LEU A 131 13.36 4.77 -5.21
N LYS A 132 12.94 5.37 -6.31
CA LYS A 132 13.52 6.63 -6.80
C LYS A 132 13.29 7.78 -5.81
N LEU A 133 12.10 7.90 -5.25
CA LEU A 133 11.80 8.91 -4.22
C LEU A 133 12.66 8.74 -2.99
N LYS A 134 12.91 7.50 -2.55
CA LYS A 134 13.84 7.21 -1.45
C LYS A 134 15.24 7.76 -1.73
N THR A 135 15.76 7.55 -2.94
CA THR A 135 17.05 8.11 -3.36
C THR A 135 17.01 9.64 -3.36
N VAL A 136 16.04 10.24 -4.04
CA VAL A 136 15.92 11.70 -4.17
C VAL A 136 15.84 12.41 -2.82
N TYR A 137 15.02 11.91 -1.88
CA TYR A 137 14.84 12.56 -0.59
C TYR A 137 15.94 12.27 0.44
N ASN A 138 16.72 11.22 0.24
CA ASN A 138 17.75 10.84 1.18
C ASN A 138 19.17 11.24 0.73
N GLU A 139 19.37 11.56 -0.55
CA GLU A 139 20.66 12.03 -1.08
C GLU A 139 20.73 13.58 -1.21
N ALA A 140 19.62 14.27 -0.95
CA ALA A 140 19.47 15.71 -1.09
C ALA A 140 19.88 16.48 0.19
#